data_37ae9160cea3e93d8e8528e74c3e45a6
#
_entry.id   37ae9160cea3e93d8e8528e74c3e45a6
#
_cell.length_a   1.000
_cell.length_b   1.000
_cell.length_c   1.000
_cell.angle_alpha   90.00
_cell.angle_beta   90.00
_cell.angle_gamma   90.00
#
_symmetry.space_group_name_H-M   'P 1'
#
loop_
_entity.id
_entity.type
_entity.pdbx_description
1 polymer ?
#
loop_
_entity_poly.entity_id
_entity_poly.type
_entity_poly.pdbx_seq_one_letter_code
_entity_poly.pdbx_strand_id
1 'polypeptide(L)'
;MYTFPKGLYVDVRIEETFDTRISFNKLTLKEQKIRRNKGAFIRVFDGQRWYYSSTTDIDGIQAQIDALAQMAVPNPHILDHPIVKAFEVNQETILQYEAQSITQVPVEEKQGLLESYLALITDPTVVHHSSFYVDNKTIKSIYTSKGTAVTFDKQVCGIRINL
;
A
#
# COMPACT_ATOMS: atom_id res chain seq x y z
N MET A 1 -12.16 -14.06 7.35
CA MET A 1 -13.04 -12.98 7.85
C MET A 1 -12.71 -12.78 9.32
N TYR A 2 -12.48 -11.53 9.76
CA TYR A 2 -12.10 -11.24 11.14
C TYR A 2 -13.30 -11.29 12.08
N THR A 3 -13.06 -11.73 13.32
CA THR A 3 -14.03 -11.65 14.41
C THR A 3 -13.75 -10.39 15.22
N PHE A 4 -14.72 -9.50 15.31
CA PHE A 4 -14.56 -8.26 16.03
C PHE A 4 -15.19 -8.33 17.43
N PRO A 5 -14.50 -7.83 18.48
CA PRO A 5 -15.00 -7.83 19.86
C PRO A 5 -16.21 -6.89 19.98
N LYS A 6 -17.21 -7.31 20.76
CA LYS A 6 -18.40 -6.49 21.04
C LYS A 6 -18.04 -5.29 21.91
N GLY A 7 -18.72 -4.18 21.69
CA GLY A 7 -18.53 -2.96 22.48
C GLY A 7 -17.28 -2.17 22.13
N LEU A 8 -16.56 -2.53 21.08
CA LEU A 8 -15.39 -1.84 20.57
C LEU A 8 -15.56 -1.53 19.08
N TYR A 9 -15.05 -0.39 18.65
CA TYR A 9 -14.84 -0.14 17.23
C TYR A 9 -13.45 -0.63 16.84
N VAL A 10 -13.39 -1.42 15.78
CA VAL A 10 -12.12 -1.96 15.26
C VAL A 10 -12.04 -1.65 13.77
N ASP A 11 -10.88 -1.23 13.31
CA ASP A 11 -10.53 -1.24 11.90
C ASP A 11 -9.18 -1.93 11.66
N VAL A 12 -9.15 -2.68 10.57
CA VAL A 12 -7.98 -3.38 10.04
C VAL A 12 -7.71 -2.85 8.65
N ARG A 13 -6.51 -2.36 8.41
CA ARG A 13 -6.04 -1.90 7.11
C ARG A 13 -4.86 -2.75 6.70
N ILE A 14 -4.99 -3.42 5.57
CA ILE A 14 -3.92 -4.21 4.97
C ILE A 14 -3.43 -3.45 3.74
N GLU A 15 -2.13 -3.31 3.62
CA GLU A 15 -1.49 -2.70 2.46
C GLU A 15 -0.47 -3.68 1.88
N GLU A 16 -0.58 -3.94 0.58
CA GLU A 16 0.39 -4.67 -0.20
C GLU A 16 0.98 -3.73 -1.24
N THR A 17 2.30 -3.59 -1.25
CA THR A 17 3.01 -2.71 -2.18
C THR A 17 3.98 -3.50 -3.03
N PHE A 18 4.05 -3.11 -4.28
CA PHE A 18 5.07 -3.52 -5.24
C PHE A 18 5.73 -2.25 -5.78
N ASP A 19 7.05 -2.22 -5.83
CA ASP A 19 7.79 -1.14 -6.47
C ASP A 19 8.98 -1.66 -7.27
N THR A 20 9.25 -1.00 -8.40
CA THR A 20 10.45 -1.17 -9.22
C THR A 20 11.22 0.14 -9.26
N ARG A 21 12.54 0.06 -9.11
CA ARG A 21 13.45 1.18 -9.34
C ARG A 21 14.57 0.75 -10.27
N ILE A 22 14.81 1.53 -11.31
CA ILE A 22 15.92 1.35 -12.24
C ILE A 22 16.58 2.70 -12.40
N SER A 23 17.90 2.77 -12.32
CA SER A 23 18.63 4.01 -12.55
C SER A 23 19.91 3.79 -13.32
N PHE A 24 20.21 4.75 -14.19
CA PHE A 24 21.46 4.84 -14.94
C PHE A 24 22.18 6.13 -14.62
N ASN A 25 23.50 6.05 -14.62
CA ASN A 25 24.38 7.19 -14.71
C ASN A 25 25.11 7.07 -16.05
N LYS A 26 24.87 8.00 -16.97
CA LYS A 26 25.16 7.84 -18.40
C LYS A 26 24.55 6.52 -18.87
N LEU A 27 25.33 5.66 -19.50
CA LEU A 27 24.91 4.34 -19.98
C LEU A 27 25.18 3.21 -18.98
N THR A 28 25.61 3.54 -17.76
CA THR A 28 25.94 2.52 -16.74
C THR A 28 24.77 2.33 -15.79
N LEU A 29 24.23 1.11 -15.76
CA LEU A 29 23.21 0.71 -14.78
C LEU A 29 23.77 0.83 -13.36
N LYS A 30 23.06 1.56 -12.48
CA LYS A 30 23.43 1.79 -11.08
C LYS A 30 22.52 1.07 -10.11
N GLU A 31 21.24 1.01 -10.41
CA GLU A 31 20.26 0.32 -9.57
C GLU A 31 19.23 -0.38 -10.45
N GLN A 32 18.93 -1.61 -10.10
CA GLN A 32 17.77 -2.37 -10.58
C GLN A 32 17.21 -3.11 -9.37
N LYS A 33 16.05 -2.68 -8.88
CA LYS A 33 15.50 -3.19 -7.65
C LYS A 33 14.00 -3.38 -7.74
N ILE A 34 13.54 -4.54 -7.30
CA ILE A 34 12.12 -4.85 -7.11
C ILE A 34 11.91 -5.10 -5.62
N ARG A 35 10.84 -4.51 -5.08
CA ARG A 35 10.43 -4.74 -3.70
C ARG A 35 8.96 -5.13 -3.65
N ARG A 36 8.65 -6.02 -2.72
CA ARG A 36 7.27 -6.38 -2.35
C ARG A 36 7.17 -6.34 -0.84
N ASN A 37 6.20 -5.60 -0.34
CA ASN A 37 5.94 -5.52 1.08
C ASN A 37 4.46 -5.73 1.32
N LYS A 38 4.12 -6.37 2.44
CA LYS A 38 2.76 -6.53 2.90
C LYS A 38 2.73 -6.31 4.41
N GLY A 39 1.77 -5.55 4.88
CA GLY A 39 1.61 -5.28 6.29
C GLY A 39 0.20 -4.90 6.63
N ALA A 40 -0.11 -4.93 7.91
CA ALA A 40 -1.40 -4.52 8.44
C ALA A 40 -1.23 -3.49 9.55
N PHE A 41 -2.18 -2.56 9.62
CA PHE A 41 -2.36 -1.63 10.71
C PHE A 41 -3.73 -1.86 11.33
N ILE A 42 -3.76 -2.16 12.62
CA ILE A 42 -4.95 -2.50 13.38
C ILE A 42 -5.22 -1.42 14.41
N ARG A 43 -6.47 -0.98 14.52
CA ARG A 43 -6.89 -0.02 15.53
C ARG A 43 -8.11 -0.53 16.28
N VAL A 44 -8.11 -0.30 17.59
CA VAL A 44 -9.23 -0.56 18.47
C VAL A 44 -9.57 0.73 19.20
N PHE A 45 -10.85 1.08 19.28
CA PHE A 45 -11.36 2.26 19.97
C PHE A 45 -12.46 1.86 20.95
N ASP A 46 -12.34 2.32 22.20
CA ASP A 46 -13.27 2.02 23.29
C ASP A 46 -14.27 3.18 23.59
N GLY A 47 -14.16 4.27 22.86
CA GLY A 47 -14.92 5.50 23.08
C GLY A 47 -14.13 6.60 23.81
N GLN A 48 -12.97 6.25 24.39
CA GLN A 48 -12.09 7.22 25.06
C GLN A 48 -10.67 7.19 24.49
N ARG A 49 -10.16 5.99 24.16
CA ARG A 49 -8.78 5.77 23.72
C ARG A 49 -8.73 4.92 22.48
N TRP A 50 -7.69 5.18 21.69
CA TRP A 50 -7.28 4.35 20.58
C TRP A 50 -6.10 3.48 20.98
N TYR A 51 -6.17 2.21 20.62
CA TYR A 51 -5.10 1.23 20.74
C TYR A 51 -4.66 0.82 19.35
N TYR A 52 -3.35 0.66 19.13
CA TYR A 52 -2.78 0.44 17.81
C TYR A 52 -1.83 -0.74 17.81
N SER A 53 -1.82 -1.45 16.69
CA SER A 53 -0.77 -2.42 16.37
C SER A 53 -0.45 -2.36 14.88
N SER A 54 0.80 -2.63 14.53
CA SER A 54 1.22 -2.84 13.15
C SER A 54 2.00 -4.14 13.05
N THR A 55 1.77 -4.90 11.98
CA THR A 55 2.42 -6.19 11.78
C THR A 55 2.65 -6.49 10.31
N THR A 56 3.68 -7.25 10.00
CA THR A 56 3.89 -7.89 8.71
C THR A 56 3.40 -9.34 8.71
N ASP A 57 3.06 -9.89 9.87
CA ASP A 57 2.40 -11.17 10.02
C ASP A 57 0.89 -11.01 9.78
N ILE A 58 0.49 -11.27 8.53
CA ILE A 58 -0.90 -11.10 8.08
C ILE A 58 -1.81 -12.19 8.66
N ASP A 59 -1.28 -13.38 8.88
CA ASP A 59 -2.03 -14.50 9.45
C ASP A 59 -2.31 -14.28 10.95
N GLY A 60 -1.43 -13.53 11.63
CA GLY A 60 -1.56 -13.17 13.04
C GLY A 60 -2.48 -11.98 13.33
N ILE A 61 -3.16 -11.38 12.36
CA ILE A 61 -4.00 -10.17 12.56
C ILE A 61 -5.08 -10.39 13.62
N GLN A 62 -5.75 -11.55 13.64
CA GLN A 62 -6.79 -11.84 14.66
C GLN A 62 -6.21 -11.78 16.07
N ALA A 63 -5.05 -12.36 16.29
CA ALA A 63 -4.38 -12.32 17.60
C ALA A 63 -4.03 -10.89 18.04
N GLN A 64 -3.67 -10.01 17.07
CA GLN A 64 -3.43 -8.59 17.33
C GLN A 64 -4.72 -7.87 17.74
N ILE A 65 -5.85 -8.16 17.06
CA ILE A 65 -7.16 -7.60 17.43
C ILE A 65 -7.51 -8.00 18.87
N ASP A 66 -7.36 -9.28 19.19
CA ASP A 66 -7.71 -9.83 20.50
C ASP A 66 -6.82 -9.23 21.61
N ALA A 67 -5.52 -9.09 21.35
CA ALA A 67 -4.58 -8.47 22.29
C ALA A 67 -4.93 -6.99 22.57
N LEU A 68 -5.24 -6.21 21.54
CA LEU A 68 -5.66 -4.82 21.71
C LEU A 68 -7.00 -4.71 22.43
N ALA A 69 -7.93 -5.62 22.16
CA ALA A 69 -9.23 -5.64 22.81
C ALA A 69 -9.13 -5.93 24.33
N GLN A 70 -8.15 -6.73 24.76
CA GLN A 70 -7.90 -6.98 26.18
C GLN A 70 -7.42 -5.73 26.93
N MET A 71 -6.84 -4.76 26.24
CA MET A 71 -6.38 -3.51 26.84
C MET A 71 -7.48 -2.44 26.89
N ALA A 72 -8.56 -2.62 26.13
CA ALA A 72 -9.64 -1.67 25.96
C ALA A 72 -10.81 -1.95 26.90
N VAL A 73 -11.59 -0.91 27.23
CA VAL A 73 -12.80 -1.05 28.04
C VAL A 73 -14.03 -1.08 27.11
N PRO A 74 -14.75 -2.20 27.00
CA PRO A 74 -15.90 -2.30 26.11
C PRO A 74 -17.01 -1.27 26.46
N ASN A 75 -17.49 -0.55 25.45
CA ASN A 75 -18.60 0.38 25.54
C ASN A 75 -19.79 -0.15 24.72
N PRO A 76 -20.91 -0.57 25.35
CA PRO A 76 -22.09 -1.06 24.62
C PRO A 76 -22.67 -0.08 23.61
N HIS A 77 -22.42 1.22 23.79
CA HIS A 77 -22.91 2.30 22.91
C HIS A 77 -21.84 2.82 21.95
N ILE A 78 -20.79 2.05 21.70
CA ILE A 78 -19.66 2.48 20.84
C ILE A 78 -20.10 2.93 19.44
N LEU A 79 -21.11 2.29 18.87
CA LEU A 79 -21.65 2.64 17.54
C LEU A 79 -22.36 4.00 17.53
N ASP A 80 -22.81 4.49 18.69
CA ASP A 80 -23.42 5.79 18.85
C ASP A 80 -22.42 6.92 19.06
N HIS A 81 -21.16 6.57 19.32
CA HIS A 81 -20.10 7.54 19.52
C HIS A 81 -19.89 8.40 18.27
N PRO A 82 -19.79 9.77 18.38
CA PRO A 82 -19.72 10.67 17.22
C PRO A 82 -18.61 10.32 16.23
N ILE A 83 -17.43 9.94 16.71
CA ILE A 83 -16.30 9.52 15.87
C ILE A 83 -16.68 8.27 15.07
N VAL A 84 -17.30 7.28 15.69
CA VAL A 84 -17.66 6.01 15.04
C VAL A 84 -18.83 6.22 14.06
N LYS A 85 -19.80 7.06 14.41
CA LYS A 85 -20.90 7.45 13.50
C LYS A 85 -20.40 8.08 12.21
N ALA A 86 -19.35 8.87 12.27
CA ALA A 86 -18.77 9.55 11.10
C ALA A 86 -18.11 8.60 10.09
N PHE A 87 -17.77 7.37 10.48
CA PHE A 87 -17.25 6.39 9.54
C PHE A 87 -18.37 5.77 8.71
N GLU A 88 -18.25 5.88 7.39
CA GLU A 88 -19.19 5.25 6.45
C GLU A 88 -18.93 3.74 6.35
N VAL A 89 -19.98 3.02 5.94
CA VAL A 89 -19.89 1.57 5.66
C VAL A 89 -19.98 1.35 4.17
N ASN A 90 -18.89 0.84 3.60
CA ASN A 90 -18.81 0.50 2.19
C ASN A 90 -18.37 -0.96 2.04
N GLN A 91 -18.94 -1.67 1.04
CA GLN A 91 -18.60 -3.06 0.72
C GLN A 91 -18.38 -3.15 -0.77
N GLU A 92 -17.13 -3.07 -1.21
CA GLU A 92 -16.80 -3.04 -2.62
C GLU A 92 -15.36 -3.50 -2.87
N THR A 93 -15.12 -4.10 -4.04
CA THR A 93 -13.78 -4.40 -4.54
C THR A 93 -13.60 -3.71 -5.88
N ILE A 94 -12.65 -2.75 -5.93
CA ILE A 94 -12.34 -1.92 -7.08
C ILE A 94 -10.88 -2.13 -7.46
N LEU A 95 -10.59 -3.10 -8.31
CA LEU A 95 -9.26 -3.40 -8.82
C LEU A 95 -9.14 -2.92 -10.27
N GLN A 96 -8.87 -1.63 -10.45
CA GLN A 96 -8.80 -0.99 -11.78
C GLN A 96 -7.62 -1.49 -12.62
N TYR A 97 -6.54 -1.92 -11.95
CA TYR A 97 -5.29 -2.29 -12.60
C TYR A 97 -5.02 -3.80 -12.58
N GLU A 98 -6.04 -4.65 -12.43
CA GLU A 98 -5.87 -6.11 -12.39
C GLU A 98 -5.41 -6.64 -13.75
N ALA A 99 -6.09 -6.25 -14.83
CA ALA A 99 -5.79 -6.69 -16.19
C ALA A 99 -4.51 -6.05 -16.79
N GLN A 100 -4.10 -4.90 -16.29
CA GLN A 100 -2.95 -4.13 -16.78
C GLN A 100 -1.97 -3.82 -15.65
N SER A 101 -1.64 -4.83 -14.87
CA SER A 101 -0.80 -4.67 -13.70
C SER A 101 0.68 -4.53 -14.06
N ILE A 102 1.32 -3.46 -13.60
CA ILE A 102 2.78 -3.27 -13.73
C ILE A 102 3.60 -4.37 -13.06
N THR A 103 2.98 -5.14 -12.16
CA THR A 103 3.65 -6.27 -11.50
C THR A 103 3.87 -7.45 -12.45
N GLN A 104 3.17 -7.47 -13.59
CA GLN A 104 3.27 -8.50 -14.62
C GLN A 104 4.28 -8.13 -15.71
N VAL A 105 4.69 -6.86 -15.78
CA VAL A 105 5.69 -6.39 -16.75
C VAL A 105 7.09 -6.80 -16.27
N PRO A 106 7.85 -7.57 -17.07
CA PRO A 106 9.23 -7.96 -16.76
C PRO A 106 10.11 -6.73 -16.50
N VAL A 107 11.07 -6.88 -15.59
CA VAL A 107 11.99 -5.78 -15.27
C VAL A 107 12.87 -5.40 -16.46
N GLU A 108 13.17 -6.37 -17.31
CA GLU A 108 13.94 -6.21 -18.55
C GLU A 108 13.21 -5.30 -19.55
N GLU A 109 11.88 -5.40 -19.65
CA GLU A 109 11.09 -4.52 -20.51
C GLU A 109 11.08 -3.08 -19.96
N LYS A 110 10.97 -2.91 -18.65
CA LYS A 110 11.05 -1.61 -17.96
C LYS A 110 12.43 -0.97 -18.15
N GLN A 111 13.48 -1.76 -18.06
CA GLN A 111 14.84 -1.32 -18.32
C GLN A 111 15.03 -0.94 -19.79
N GLY A 112 14.60 -1.79 -20.73
CA GLY A 112 14.68 -1.52 -22.17
C GLY A 112 13.93 -0.25 -22.57
N LEU A 113 12.78 0.02 -21.93
CA LEU A 113 12.06 1.27 -22.10
C LEU A 113 12.92 2.48 -21.69
N LEU A 114 13.58 2.42 -20.53
CA LEU A 114 14.45 3.50 -20.07
C LEU A 114 15.68 3.68 -20.99
N GLU A 115 16.29 2.57 -21.44
CA GLU A 115 17.42 2.57 -22.37
C GLU A 115 17.05 3.19 -23.72
N SER A 116 15.83 2.97 -24.21
CA SER A 116 15.35 3.58 -25.47
C SER A 116 15.34 5.10 -25.40
N TYR A 117 15.01 5.68 -24.25
CA TYR A 117 15.10 7.13 -24.04
C TYR A 117 16.55 7.62 -23.94
N LEU A 118 17.44 6.83 -23.32
CA LEU A 118 18.86 7.18 -23.22
C LEU A 118 19.53 7.23 -24.61
N ALA A 119 19.12 6.38 -25.53
CA ALA A 119 19.63 6.36 -26.91
C ALA A 119 19.31 7.66 -27.69
N LEU A 120 18.37 8.47 -27.22
CA LEU A 120 18.02 9.76 -27.83
C LEU A 120 18.95 10.90 -27.37
N ILE A 121 19.80 10.69 -26.37
CA ILE A 121 20.74 11.70 -25.87
C ILE A 121 22.01 11.63 -26.72
N THR A 122 22.01 12.32 -27.83
CA THR A 122 23.11 12.31 -28.82
C THR A 122 23.93 13.59 -28.85
N ASP A 123 23.49 14.64 -28.16
CA ASP A 123 24.19 15.94 -28.15
C ASP A 123 25.53 15.80 -27.39
N PRO A 124 26.68 16.09 -28.09
CA PRO A 124 28.01 15.99 -27.49
C PRO A 124 28.27 16.99 -26.37
N THR A 125 27.45 18.03 -26.25
CA THR A 125 27.56 19.00 -25.13
C THR A 125 27.01 18.46 -23.82
N VAL A 126 26.21 17.37 -23.85
CA VAL A 126 25.71 16.69 -22.67
C VAL A 126 26.81 15.79 -22.10
N VAL A 127 27.62 16.32 -21.20
CA VAL A 127 28.75 15.61 -20.60
C VAL A 127 28.34 14.67 -19.48
N HIS A 128 27.16 14.90 -18.88
CA HIS A 128 26.61 14.08 -17.79
C HIS A 128 25.08 13.99 -17.90
N HIS A 129 24.56 12.81 -17.68
CA HIS A 129 23.11 12.61 -17.52
C HIS A 129 22.82 11.47 -16.56
N SER A 130 21.69 11.53 -15.90
CA SER A 130 21.15 10.45 -15.09
C SER A 130 19.69 10.19 -15.44
N SER A 131 19.30 8.93 -15.40
CA SER A 131 17.93 8.54 -15.71
C SER A 131 17.38 7.57 -14.68
N PHE A 132 16.06 7.65 -14.47
CA PHE A 132 15.35 6.87 -13.48
C PHE A 132 14.04 6.38 -14.06
N TYR A 133 13.75 5.10 -13.84
CA TYR A 133 12.42 4.53 -13.94
C TYR A 133 11.94 4.16 -12.54
N VAL A 134 10.73 4.51 -12.23
CA VAL A 134 10.06 4.10 -10.99
C VAL A 134 8.65 3.67 -11.30
N ASP A 135 8.20 2.60 -10.66
CA ASP A 135 6.79 2.27 -10.60
C ASP A 135 6.39 1.84 -9.20
N ASN A 136 5.09 1.94 -8.92
CA ASN A 136 4.50 1.45 -7.70
C ASN A 136 3.08 0.97 -7.98
N LYS A 137 2.74 -0.20 -7.45
CA LYS A 137 1.36 -0.66 -7.30
C LYS A 137 1.09 -0.90 -5.82
N THR A 138 -0.03 -0.37 -5.34
CA THR A 138 -0.50 -0.57 -3.99
C THR A 138 -1.90 -1.16 -4.03
N ILE A 139 -2.14 -2.22 -3.25
CA ILE A 139 -3.47 -2.76 -2.99
C ILE A 139 -3.77 -2.52 -1.51
N LYS A 140 -4.93 -1.91 -1.23
CA LYS A 140 -5.40 -1.65 0.13
C LYS A 140 -6.70 -2.35 0.40
N SER A 141 -6.76 -3.06 1.54
CA SER A 141 -8.00 -3.65 2.04
C SER A 141 -8.32 -3.07 3.42
N ILE A 142 -9.58 -2.69 3.63
CA ILE A 142 -10.07 -2.08 4.88
C ILE A 142 -11.26 -2.89 5.37
N TYR A 143 -11.16 -3.37 6.59
CA TYR A 143 -12.21 -4.11 7.29
C TYR A 143 -12.52 -3.41 8.60
N THR A 144 -13.81 -3.22 8.92
CA THR A 144 -14.20 -2.60 10.18
C THR A 144 -15.27 -3.39 10.90
N SER A 145 -15.34 -3.24 12.23
CA SER A 145 -16.40 -3.81 13.05
C SER A 145 -17.79 -3.20 12.74
N LYS A 146 -17.83 -2.09 12.00
CA LYS A 146 -19.08 -1.46 11.50
C LYS A 146 -19.63 -2.14 10.24
N GLY A 147 -18.83 -3.02 9.60
CA GLY A 147 -19.22 -3.76 8.41
C GLY A 147 -18.58 -3.29 7.11
N THR A 148 -17.62 -2.35 7.15
CA THR A 148 -16.85 -2.00 5.96
C THR A 148 -15.99 -3.20 5.53
N ALA A 149 -15.99 -3.47 4.22
CA ALA A 149 -15.14 -4.45 3.57
C ALA A 149 -14.78 -3.93 2.16
N VAL A 150 -13.74 -3.11 2.07
CA VAL A 150 -13.34 -2.45 0.82
C VAL A 150 -11.95 -2.89 0.43
N THR A 151 -11.76 -3.23 -0.84
CA THR A 151 -10.43 -3.45 -1.44
C THR A 151 -10.31 -2.61 -2.70
N PHE A 152 -9.22 -1.89 -2.83
CA PHE A 152 -8.93 -1.08 -4.02
C PHE A 152 -7.43 -1.07 -4.32
N ASP A 153 -7.10 -0.78 -5.58
CA ASP A 153 -5.72 -0.65 -6.01
C ASP A 153 -5.42 0.76 -6.56
N LYS A 154 -4.13 1.06 -6.56
CA LYS A 154 -3.56 2.25 -7.20
C LYS A 154 -2.26 1.83 -7.88
N GLN A 155 -2.02 2.38 -9.07
CA GLN A 155 -0.81 2.13 -9.82
C GLN A 155 -0.28 3.44 -10.41
N VAL A 156 1.04 3.61 -10.34
CA VAL A 156 1.75 4.75 -10.94
C VAL A 156 3.07 4.28 -11.53
N CYS A 157 3.50 4.92 -12.60
CA CYS A 157 4.84 4.76 -13.16
C CYS A 157 5.37 6.10 -13.65
N GLY A 158 6.67 6.25 -13.74
CA GLY A 158 7.30 7.46 -14.23
C GLY A 158 8.74 7.25 -14.67
N ILE A 159 9.15 8.08 -15.61
CA ILE A 159 10.54 8.21 -16.08
C ILE A 159 10.99 9.64 -15.82
N ARG A 160 12.23 9.76 -15.34
CA ARG A 160 12.89 11.05 -15.18
C ARG A 160 14.28 10.98 -15.79
N ILE A 161 14.63 11.99 -16.59
CA ILE A 161 15.94 12.18 -17.17
C ILE A 161 16.46 13.56 -16.73
N ASN A 162 17.66 13.61 -16.22
CA ASN A 162 18.38 14.84 -15.88
C ASN A 162 19.60 14.92 -16.80
N LEU A 163 19.74 16.08 -17.48
CA LEU A 163 20.84 16.42 -18.35
C LEU A 163 21.71 17.46 -17.73
#